data_7a34e01d2ac584310f893efd182153c8
#
_entry.id   7a34e01d2ac584310f893efd182153c8
#
_cell.length_a   1.000
_cell.length_b   1.000
_cell.length_c   1.000
_cell.angle_alpha   90.00
_cell.angle_beta   90.00
_cell.angle_gamma   90.00
#
_symmetry.space_group_name_H-M   'P 1'
#
loop_
_entity.id
_entity.type
_entity.pdbx_description
1 polymer ?
#
loop_
_entity_poly.entity_id
_entity_poly.type
_entity_poly.pdbx_seq_one_letter_code
_entity_poly.pdbx_strand_id
1 'polypeptide(L)'
;MLSSKKIIIAAGGTKSGKTTFLNAILAEISKLKDRVILIEDTPELQCSAEDCVQMRATTSFSMDDCLKQVLRMTPDRIVVGEVRSGEALALLDAWSTGHGGGCSTVHSNNARDTLTRLENMTARVSRNPQQATIAQAVNIIVYLKYAGNTRKVQEIVELEEWDPAAMKYRFHSLN
;
A
#
# COMPACT_ATOMS: atom_id res chain seq x y z
N MET A 1 -15.20 2.93 4.98
CA MET A 1 -13.77 2.94 4.61
C MET A 1 -13.43 1.81 3.62
N LEU A 2 -13.62 0.53 3.93
CA LEU A 2 -13.29 -0.56 2.98
C LEU A 2 -14.26 -0.64 1.79
N SER A 3 -15.53 -0.36 1.97
CA SER A 3 -16.52 -0.26 0.88
C SER A 3 -16.27 0.91 -0.08
N SER A 4 -15.58 1.96 0.36
CA SER A 4 -15.25 3.13 -0.47
C SER A 4 -14.00 2.95 -1.34
N LYS A 5 -13.42 1.76 -1.38
CA LYS A 5 -12.20 1.42 -2.15
C LYS A 5 -11.01 2.38 -1.90
N LYS A 6 -10.85 2.89 -0.66
CA LYS A 6 -9.67 3.69 -0.28
C LYS A 6 -8.43 2.82 -0.20
N ILE A 7 -7.31 3.34 -0.69
CA ILE A 7 -5.98 2.71 -0.60
C ILE A 7 -5.40 2.98 0.78
N ILE A 8 -4.90 1.92 1.43
CA ILE A 8 -4.35 1.98 2.78
C ILE A 8 -2.89 1.52 2.79
N ILE A 9 -2.01 2.35 3.31
CA ILE A 9 -0.61 1.98 3.58
C ILE A 9 -0.43 1.75 5.08
N ALA A 10 -0.01 0.54 5.45
CA ALA A 10 0.44 0.24 6.82
C ALA A 10 1.95 0.52 6.93
N ALA A 11 2.28 1.51 7.72
CA ALA A 11 3.64 2.01 7.91
C ALA A 11 4.20 1.63 9.28
N GLY A 12 5.50 1.43 9.38
CA GLY A 12 6.14 1.15 10.67
C GLY A 12 7.43 0.35 10.56
N GLY A 13 8.16 0.28 11.65
CA GLY A 13 9.40 -0.48 11.76
C GLY A 13 9.20 -2.00 11.76
N THR A 14 10.30 -2.74 11.91
CA THR A 14 10.26 -4.19 12.07
C THR A 14 9.48 -4.56 13.34
N LYS A 15 8.68 -5.62 13.28
CA LYS A 15 7.83 -6.14 14.37
C LYS A 15 6.73 -5.17 14.86
N SER A 16 6.48 -4.05 14.17
CA SER A 16 5.42 -3.09 14.55
C SER A 16 3.99 -3.62 14.35
N GLY A 17 3.80 -4.73 13.61
CA GLY A 17 2.51 -5.36 13.37
C GLY A 17 1.87 -5.01 12.03
N LYS A 18 2.63 -4.50 11.05
CA LYS A 18 2.13 -4.17 9.70
C LYS A 18 1.42 -5.34 9.03
N THR A 19 2.07 -6.51 8.96
CA THR A 19 1.48 -7.73 8.37
C THR A 19 0.22 -8.18 9.11
N THR A 20 0.22 -8.10 10.44
CA THR A 20 -0.97 -8.41 11.25
C THR A 20 -2.12 -7.45 10.95
N PHE A 21 -1.82 -6.17 10.77
CA PHE A 21 -2.81 -5.16 10.41
C PHE A 21 -3.35 -5.38 8.99
N LEU A 22 -2.48 -5.70 8.02
CA LEU A 22 -2.92 -6.07 6.67
C LEU A 22 -3.83 -7.31 6.67
N ASN A 23 -3.49 -8.34 7.44
CA ASN A 23 -4.34 -9.52 7.58
C ASN A 23 -5.72 -9.19 8.16
N ALA A 24 -5.80 -8.23 9.09
CA ALA A 24 -7.09 -7.75 9.60
C ALA A 24 -7.90 -7.02 8.51
N ILE A 25 -7.25 -6.21 7.68
CA ILE A 25 -7.89 -5.58 6.51
C ILE A 25 -8.39 -6.64 5.52
N LEU A 26 -7.55 -7.63 5.19
CA LEU A 26 -7.92 -8.72 4.28
C LEU A 26 -9.09 -9.54 4.79
N ALA A 27 -9.17 -9.80 6.10
CA ALA A 27 -10.31 -10.47 6.72
C ALA A 27 -11.63 -9.69 6.54
N GLU A 28 -11.58 -8.36 6.58
CA GLU A 28 -12.74 -7.52 6.29
C GLU A 28 -13.05 -7.45 4.79
N ILE A 29 -12.03 -7.34 3.93
CA ILE A 29 -12.19 -7.38 2.47
C ILE A 29 -12.82 -8.72 2.03
N SER A 30 -12.45 -9.83 2.65
CA SER A 30 -12.98 -11.16 2.34
C SER A 30 -14.49 -11.32 2.56
N LYS A 31 -15.12 -10.39 3.27
CA LYS A 31 -16.59 -10.34 3.42
C LYS A 31 -17.27 -9.67 2.23
N LEU A 32 -16.50 -9.06 1.35
CA LEU A 32 -16.96 -8.43 0.11
C LEU A 32 -16.84 -9.43 -1.05
N LYS A 33 -17.58 -9.21 -2.12
CA LYS A 33 -17.48 -10.05 -3.32
C LYS A 33 -16.46 -9.49 -4.33
N ASP A 34 -15.41 -8.87 -3.83
CA ASP A 34 -14.37 -8.27 -4.66
C ASP A 34 -13.33 -9.33 -5.07
N ARG A 35 -12.87 -9.26 -6.32
CA ARG A 35 -11.74 -10.03 -6.80
C ARG A 35 -10.45 -9.43 -6.25
N VAL A 36 -9.77 -10.18 -5.38
CA VAL A 36 -8.54 -9.77 -4.71
C VAL A 36 -7.34 -10.41 -5.38
N ILE A 37 -6.37 -9.60 -5.81
CA ILE A 37 -5.08 -10.12 -6.25
C ILE A 37 -4.02 -9.71 -5.24
N LEU A 38 -3.38 -10.71 -4.65
CA LEU A 38 -2.36 -10.59 -3.63
C LEU A 38 -0.99 -10.91 -4.20
N ILE A 39 -0.01 -10.02 -4.02
CA ILE A 39 1.35 -10.20 -4.51
C ILE A 39 2.33 -10.12 -3.33
N GLU A 40 3.18 -11.12 -3.21
CA GLU A 40 4.22 -11.19 -2.17
C GLU A 40 5.50 -11.84 -2.71
N ASP A 41 6.66 -11.51 -2.13
CA ASP A 41 7.90 -12.27 -2.29
C ASP A 41 7.95 -13.43 -1.29
N THR A 42 7.56 -13.17 -0.06
CA THR A 42 7.46 -14.16 1.03
C THR A 42 6.00 -14.23 1.49
N PRO A 43 5.33 -15.37 1.37
CA PRO A 43 3.94 -15.51 1.76
C PRO A 43 3.76 -15.35 3.29
N GLU A 44 3.11 -14.26 3.69
CA GLU A 44 2.75 -13.95 5.08
C GLU A 44 1.28 -13.56 5.23
N LEU A 45 0.67 -13.11 4.14
CA LEU A 45 -0.71 -12.63 4.15
C LEU A 45 -1.69 -13.78 3.94
N GLN A 46 -2.83 -13.65 4.59
CA GLN A 46 -3.92 -14.61 4.56
C GLN A 46 -5.17 -13.95 3.98
N CYS A 47 -5.58 -14.38 2.80
CA CYS A 47 -6.79 -13.92 2.16
C CYS A 47 -7.79 -15.07 2.06
N SER A 48 -8.97 -14.89 2.62
CA SER A 48 -10.09 -15.85 2.57
C SER A 48 -11.23 -15.37 1.67
N ALA A 49 -10.98 -14.39 0.79
CA ALA A 49 -11.94 -13.96 -0.21
C ALA A 49 -12.26 -15.12 -1.17
N GLU A 50 -13.53 -15.23 -1.60
CA GLU A 50 -13.99 -16.28 -2.51
C GLU A 50 -13.25 -16.24 -3.85
N ASP A 51 -12.99 -15.04 -4.38
CA ASP A 51 -12.18 -14.82 -5.59
C ASP A 51 -10.85 -14.16 -5.21
N CYS A 52 -9.88 -14.97 -4.78
CA CYS A 52 -8.55 -14.52 -4.41
C CYS A 52 -7.48 -15.23 -5.24
N VAL A 53 -6.63 -14.45 -5.92
CA VAL A 53 -5.45 -14.95 -6.61
C VAL A 53 -4.21 -14.51 -5.86
N GLN A 54 -3.36 -15.46 -5.48
CA GLN A 54 -2.08 -15.19 -4.83
C GLN A 54 -0.94 -15.38 -5.84
N MET A 55 -0.17 -14.33 -6.06
CA MET A 55 1.01 -14.32 -6.91
C MET A 55 2.26 -14.19 -6.07
N ARG A 56 3.26 -15.00 -6.37
CA ARG A 56 4.56 -14.95 -5.70
C ARG A 56 5.61 -14.37 -6.62
N ALA A 57 6.22 -13.27 -6.21
CA ALA A 57 7.39 -12.74 -6.87
C ALA A 57 8.62 -13.62 -6.58
N THR A 58 9.46 -13.81 -7.60
CA THR A 58 10.69 -14.61 -7.54
C THR A 58 11.84 -13.85 -8.22
N THR A 59 13.04 -14.41 -8.22
CA THR A 59 14.17 -13.84 -8.94
C THR A 59 13.99 -13.82 -10.46
N SER A 60 13.20 -14.76 -11.02
CA SER A 60 12.91 -14.85 -12.46
C SER A 60 11.60 -14.18 -12.88
N PHE A 61 10.75 -13.83 -11.94
CA PHE A 61 9.47 -13.14 -12.14
C PHE A 61 9.28 -12.11 -11.02
N SER A 62 9.69 -10.90 -11.28
CA SER A 62 9.78 -9.85 -10.27
C SER A 62 8.42 -9.34 -9.79
N MET A 63 8.41 -8.56 -8.72
CA MET A 63 7.22 -7.85 -8.24
C MET A 63 6.63 -6.94 -9.32
N ASP A 64 7.48 -6.27 -10.10
CA ASP A 64 7.07 -5.43 -11.22
C ASP A 64 6.43 -6.23 -12.36
N ASP A 65 6.93 -7.45 -12.64
CA ASP A 65 6.31 -8.35 -13.60
C ASP A 65 4.95 -8.85 -13.11
N CYS A 66 4.82 -9.16 -11.83
CA CYS A 66 3.53 -9.49 -11.21
C CYS A 66 2.53 -8.34 -11.41
N LEU A 67 2.92 -7.11 -11.08
CA LEU A 67 2.06 -5.92 -11.21
C LEU A 67 1.60 -5.69 -12.66
N LYS A 68 2.48 -5.87 -13.65
CA LYS A 68 2.10 -5.78 -15.07
C LYS A 68 1.05 -6.85 -15.47
N GLN A 69 1.14 -8.05 -14.91
CA GLN A 69 0.18 -9.12 -15.21
C GLN A 69 -1.16 -8.90 -14.50
N VAL A 70 -1.14 -8.42 -13.27
CA VAL A 70 -2.35 -8.17 -12.46
C VAL A 70 -3.36 -7.30 -13.19
N LEU A 71 -2.90 -6.25 -13.89
CA LEU A 71 -3.79 -5.34 -14.64
C LEU A 71 -4.60 -6.05 -15.74
N ARG A 72 -4.14 -7.23 -16.21
CA ARG A 72 -4.86 -8.06 -17.19
C ARG A 72 -5.81 -9.07 -16.55
N MET A 73 -5.79 -9.16 -15.23
CA MET A 73 -6.60 -10.13 -14.46
C MET A 73 -7.90 -9.55 -13.93
N THR A 74 -8.24 -8.31 -14.34
CA THR A 74 -9.44 -7.58 -13.90
C THR A 74 -9.62 -7.54 -12.38
N PRO A 75 -8.63 -7.07 -11.60
CA PRO A 75 -8.71 -7.02 -10.16
C PRO A 75 -9.68 -5.94 -9.70
N ASP A 76 -10.46 -6.24 -8.66
CA ASP A 76 -11.17 -5.23 -7.88
C ASP A 76 -10.26 -4.58 -6.84
N ARG A 77 -9.31 -5.38 -6.31
CA ARG A 77 -8.32 -4.95 -5.32
C ARG A 77 -6.96 -5.55 -5.60
N ILE A 78 -5.95 -4.70 -5.58
CA ILE A 78 -4.54 -5.12 -5.67
C ILE A 78 -3.90 -4.91 -4.31
N VAL A 79 -3.40 -6.00 -3.71
CA VAL A 79 -2.73 -6.00 -2.41
C VAL A 79 -1.30 -6.47 -2.62
N VAL A 80 -0.34 -5.68 -2.12
CA VAL A 80 1.08 -6.03 -2.14
C VAL A 80 1.56 -6.15 -0.70
N GLY A 81 2.17 -7.28 -0.36
CA GLY A 81 2.61 -7.55 1.02
C GLY A 81 3.53 -6.46 1.55
N GLU A 82 4.53 -6.09 0.78
CA GLU A 82 5.44 -5.00 1.12
C GLU A 82 6.03 -4.34 -0.13
N VAL A 83 6.19 -3.02 -0.09
CA VAL A 83 6.86 -2.24 -1.13
C VAL A 83 8.21 -1.77 -0.61
N ARG A 84 9.29 -2.04 -1.37
CA ARG A 84 10.67 -1.79 -0.94
C ARG A 84 11.51 -0.99 -1.94
N SER A 85 11.11 -0.97 -3.21
CA SER A 85 11.93 -0.41 -4.28
C SER A 85 11.07 0.20 -5.42
N GLY A 86 11.57 0.16 -6.64
CA GLY A 86 10.97 0.79 -7.83
C GLY A 86 9.59 0.25 -8.23
N GLU A 87 9.22 -0.96 -7.80
CA GLU A 87 7.87 -1.52 -7.97
C GLU A 87 6.77 -0.62 -7.38
N ALA A 88 7.15 0.28 -6.47
CA ALA A 88 6.25 1.30 -5.92
C ALA A 88 5.55 2.10 -7.02
N LEU A 89 6.26 2.48 -8.10
CA LEU A 89 5.69 3.29 -9.17
C LEU A 89 4.58 2.52 -9.90
N ALA A 90 4.84 1.28 -10.31
CA ALA A 90 3.85 0.46 -11.01
C ALA A 90 2.61 0.20 -10.15
N LEU A 91 2.78 0.03 -8.83
CA LEU A 91 1.67 -0.14 -7.90
C LEU A 91 0.84 1.15 -7.75
N LEU A 92 1.50 2.29 -7.58
CA LEU A 92 0.84 3.60 -7.47
C LEU A 92 0.07 3.94 -8.75
N ASP A 93 0.64 3.66 -9.93
CA ASP A 93 -0.03 3.84 -11.22
C ASP A 93 -1.27 2.95 -11.33
N ALA A 94 -1.18 1.68 -10.92
CA ALA A 94 -2.32 0.78 -10.90
C ALA A 94 -3.44 1.30 -9.99
N TRP A 95 -3.11 1.75 -8.79
CA TRP A 95 -4.06 2.28 -7.83
C TRP A 95 -4.71 3.61 -8.26
N SER A 96 -3.94 4.49 -8.92
CA SER A 96 -4.45 5.79 -9.40
C SER A 96 -5.33 5.66 -10.65
N THR A 97 -5.25 4.54 -11.38
CA THR A 97 -5.94 4.34 -12.67
C THR A 97 -7.17 3.42 -12.58
N GLY A 98 -7.84 3.37 -11.42
CA GLY A 98 -9.14 2.70 -11.28
C GLY A 98 -9.13 1.41 -10.47
N HIS A 99 -7.97 0.96 -9.98
CA HIS A 99 -7.86 -0.25 -9.13
C HIS A 99 -7.73 0.11 -7.65
N GLY A 100 -8.65 0.95 -7.16
CA GLY A 100 -8.69 1.39 -5.76
C GLY A 100 -9.02 0.26 -4.77
N GLY A 101 -8.90 0.56 -3.46
CA GLY A 101 -9.28 -0.34 -2.36
C GLY A 101 -8.23 -1.38 -1.99
N GLY A 102 -7.02 -1.26 -2.52
CA GLY A 102 -5.89 -2.10 -2.15
C GLY A 102 -5.19 -1.65 -0.87
N CYS A 103 -4.19 -2.41 -0.48
CA CYS A 103 -3.33 -2.05 0.65
C CYS A 103 -1.93 -2.63 0.48
N SER A 104 -0.96 -2.04 1.20
CA SER A 104 0.42 -2.53 1.25
C SER A 104 1.10 -2.12 2.55
N THR A 105 2.30 -2.65 2.78
CA THR A 105 3.15 -2.18 3.88
C THR A 105 4.38 -1.43 3.38
N VAL A 106 4.83 -0.47 4.20
CA VAL A 106 6.07 0.29 3.97
C VAL A 106 6.84 0.42 5.28
N HIS A 107 8.14 0.19 5.25
CA HIS A 107 9.01 0.49 6.38
C HIS A 107 9.28 1.98 6.47
N SER A 108 8.81 2.62 7.56
CA SER A 108 9.02 4.05 7.82
C SER A 108 8.90 4.37 9.32
N ASN A 109 9.21 5.61 9.71
CA ASN A 109 9.23 6.04 11.11
C ASN A 109 8.01 6.87 11.53
N ASN A 110 7.20 7.34 10.59
CA ASN A 110 5.94 8.07 10.78
C ASN A 110 5.20 8.19 9.44
N ALA A 111 4.00 8.77 9.43
CA ALA A 111 3.20 8.91 8.21
C ALA A 111 3.87 9.81 7.14
N ARG A 112 4.51 10.91 7.55
CA ARG A 112 5.23 11.81 6.63
C ARG A 112 6.45 11.13 6.01
N ASP A 113 7.22 10.40 6.82
CA ASP A 113 8.37 9.63 6.36
C ASP A 113 7.97 8.54 5.34
N THR A 114 6.74 8.02 5.46
CA THR A 114 6.19 7.08 4.47
C THR A 114 6.09 7.70 3.08
N LEU A 115 5.62 8.93 2.97
CA LEU A 115 5.53 9.65 1.70
C LEU A 115 6.92 9.88 1.09
N THR A 116 7.88 10.35 1.90
CA THR A 116 9.28 10.51 1.47
C THR A 116 9.89 9.17 1.02
N ARG A 117 9.55 8.06 1.70
CA ARG A 117 10.00 6.72 1.29
C ARG A 117 9.43 6.33 -0.07
N LEU A 118 8.15 6.57 -0.33
CA LEU A 118 7.52 6.31 -1.63
C LEU A 118 8.16 7.17 -2.73
N GLU A 119 8.43 8.45 -2.47
CA GLU A 119 9.18 9.31 -3.42
C GLU A 119 10.56 8.73 -3.75
N ASN A 120 11.32 8.34 -2.74
CA ASN A 120 12.65 7.74 -2.93
C ASN A 120 12.59 6.41 -3.68
N MET A 121 11.55 5.60 -3.49
CA MET A 121 11.37 4.36 -4.23
C MET A 121 11.05 4.61 -5.70
N THR A 122 10.12 5.52 -5.99
CA THR A 122 9.73 5.87 -7.36
C THR A 122 10.87 6.56 -8.12
N ALA A 123 11.69 7.38 -7.44
CA ALA A 123 12.85 8.05 -8.02
C ALA A 123 13.95 7.09 -8.51
N ARG A 124 13.93 5.81 -8.11
CA ARG A 124 14.87 4.80 -8.61
C ARG A 124 14.59 4.39 -10.06
N VAL A 125 13.35 4.55 -10.52
CA VAL A 125 12.88 4.11 -11.85
C VAL A 125 12.31 5.24 -12.70
N SER A 126 12.04 6.41 -12.13
CA SER A 126 11.53 7.59 -12.83
C SER A 126 12.35 8.83 -12.47
N ARG A 127 12.68 9.62 -13.49
CA ARG A 127 13.30 10.95 -13.31
C ARG A 127 12.27 12.04 -13.03
N ASN A 128 11.00 11.78 -13.33
CA ASN A 128 9.93 12.73 -13.11
C ASN A 128 9.47 12.68 -11.64
N PRO A 129 9.18 13.83 -11.02
CA PRO A 129 8.58 13.87 -9.68
C PRO A 129 7.25 13.11 -9.62
N GLN A 130 7.04 12.31 -8.58
CA GLN A 130 5.87 11.44 -8.44
C GLN A 130 4.93 11.84 -7.29
N GLN A 131 5.10 13.02 -6.71
CA GLN A 131 4.30 13.47 -5.56
C GLN A 131 2.80 13.51 -5.88
N ALA A 132 2.44 13.99 -7.07
CA ALA A 132 1.04 14.03 -7.50
C ALA A 132 0.45 12.61 -7.65
N THR A 133 1.20 11.67 -8.24
CA THR A 133 0.80 10.26 -8.38
C THR A 133 0.62 9.61 -7.00
N ILE A 134 1.56 9.86 -6.07
CA ILE A 134 1.47 9.35 -4.69
C ILE A 134 0.20 9.89 -4.01
N ALA A 135 -0.06 11.20 -4.11
CA ALA A 135 -1.22 11.82 -3.48
C ALA A 135 -2.55 11.36 -4.09
N GLN A 136 -2.56 11.04 -5.39
CA GLN A 136 -3.74 10.51 -6.06
C GLN A 136 -4.01 9.05 -5.69
N ALA A 137 -2.95 8.24 -5.54
CA ALA A 137 -3.07 6.82 -5.28
C ALA A 137 -3.33 6.50 -3.80
N VAL A 138 -2.59 7.10 -2.88
CA VAL A 138 -2.63 6.78 -1.45
C VAL A 138 -3.68 7.64 -0.76
N ASN A 139 -4.63 7.01 -0.05
CA ASN A 139 -5.66 7.73 0.68
C ASN A 139 -5.40 7.77 2.19
N ILE A 140 -4.95 6.66 2.78
CA ILE A 140 -4.79 6.54 4.22
C ILE A 140 -3.43 5.93 4.53
N ILE A 141 -2.73 6.52 5.49
CA ILE A 141 -1.50 5.97 6.07
C ILE A 141 -1.78 5.67 7.54
N VAL A 142 -1.54 4.41 7.94
CA VAL A 142 -1.65 3.96 9.32
C VAL A 142 -0.25 3.65 9.83
N TYR A 143 0.26 4.48 10.72
CA TYR A 143 1.57 4.26 11.31
C TYR A 143 1.47 3.43 12.59
N LEU A 144 2.16 2.30 12.56
CA LEU A 144 2.20 1.30 13.62
C LEU A 144 3.56 1.31 14.32
N LYS A 145 3.53 1.33 15.65
CA LYS A 145 4.74 1.33 16.47
C LYS A 145 4.73 0.19 17.47
N TYR A 146 5.88 -0.45 17.62
CA TYR A 146 6.15 -1.35 18.73
C TYR A 146 6.69 -0.52 19.91
N ALA A 147 5.95 -0.44 21.01
CA ALA A 147 6.30 0.33 22.19
C ALA A 147 6.18 -0.54 23.45
N GLY A 148 7.28 -0.74 24.12
CA GLY A 148 7.38 -1.68 25.25
C GLY A 148 7.08 -3.11 24.78
N ASN A 149 6.03 -3.74 25.30
CA ASN A 149 5.61 -5.09 24.90
C ASN A 149 4.32 -5.09 24.06
N THR A 150 3.90 -3.93 23.55
CA THR A 150 2.65 -3.81 22.80
C THR A 150 2.83 -3.19 21.43
N ARG A 151 1.98 -3.58 20.48
CA ARG A 151 1.85 -2.95 19.17
C ARG A 151 0.70 -1.95 19.24
N LYS A 152 0.93 -0.73 18.75
CA LYS A 152 -0.09 0.34 18.78
C LYS A 152 -0.18 1.02 17.43
N VAL A 153 -1.38 1.39 17.06
CA VAL A 153 -1.61 2.41 16.05
C VAL A 153 -1.22 3.73 16.69
N GLN A 154 -0.17 4.34 16.17
CA GLN A 154 0.38 5.59 16.71
C GLN A 154 -0.20 6.82 16.01
N GLU A 155 -0.51 6.67 14.72
CA GLU A 155 -0.98 7.77 13.88
C GLU A 155 -1.81 7.21 12.72
N ILE A 156 -2.93 7.86 12.41
CA ILE A 156 -3.72 7.61 11.20
C ILE A 156 -3.89 8.95 10.51
N VAL A 157 -3.48 9.04 9.26
CA VAL A 157 -3.65 10.24 8.45
C VAL A 157 -4.41 9.92 7.17
N GLU A 158 -5.26 10.82 6.76
CA GLU A 158 -5.87 10.85 5.44
C GLU A 158 -5.09 11.84 4.56
N LEU A 159 -4.57 11.34 3.44
CA LEU A 159 -3.88 12.15 2.45
C LEU A 159 -4.92 12.78 1.52
N GLU A 160 -4.87 14.09 1.37
CA GLU A 160 -5.81 14.87 0.56
C GLU A 160 -5.25 15.13 -0.83
N GLU A 161 -4.11 15.83 -0.89
CA GLU A 161 -3.52 16.24 -2.16
C GLU A 161 -2.02 16.58 -2.02
N TRP A 162 -1.37 16.72 -3.16
CA TRP A 162 -0.08 17.39 -3.29
C TRP A 162 -0.28 18.84 -3.68
N ASP A 163 0.27 19.77 -2.90
CA ASP A 163 0.28 21.20 -3.20
C ASP A 163 1.62 21.56 -3.87
N PRO A 164 1.65 21.73 -5.20
CA PRO A 164 2.89 22.01 -5.92
C PRO A 164 3.43 23.43 -5.63
N ALA A 165 2.59 24.39 -5.25
CA ALA A 165 3.02 25.74 -4.93
C ALA A 165 3.73 25.79 -3.57
N ALA A 166 3.25 25.04 -2.60
CA ALA A 166 3.84 24.92 -1.29
C ALA A 166 4.88 23.79 -1.19
N MET A 167 5.06 22.97 -2.24
CA MET A 167 5.93 21.78 -2.26
C MET A 167 5.67 20.85 -1.08
N LYS A 168 4.41 20.55 -0.77
CA LYS A 168 4.02 19.73 0.37
C LYS A 168 2.74 18.93 0.14
N TYR A 169 2.64 17.79 0.83
CA TYR A 169 1.40 17.05 0.95
C TYR A 169 0.47 17.71 1.96
N ARG A 170 -0.81 17.78 1.62
CA ARG A 170 -1.88 18.11 2.58
C ARG A 170 -2.48 16.81 3.09
N PHE A 171 -2.54 16.70 4.38
CA PHE A 171 -3.18 15.58 5.06
C PHE A 171 -3.69 16.01 6.44
N HIS A 172 -4.69 15.32 6.96
CA HIS A 172 -5.17 15.53 8.31
C HIS A 172 -5.14 14.25 9.14
N SER A 173 -5.01 14.41 10.45
CA SER A 173 -5.04 13.30 11.40
C SER A 173 -6.48 12.83 11.61
N LEU A 174 -6.66 11.50 11.66
CA LEU A 174 -7.95 10.86 11.98
C LEU A 174 -8.02 10.36 13.43
N ASN A 175 -6.96 10.60 14.22
CA ASN A 175 -6.86 10.24 15.65
C ASN A 175 -6.30 11.38 16.50
#